data_8f2b07d7f5417dfa836d4c3ff5f1d8ea
#
_entry.id   8f2b07d7f5417dfa836d4c3ff5f1d8ea
#
_cell.length_a   1.000
_cell.length_b   1.000
_cell.length_c   1.000
_cell.angle_alpha   90.00
_cell.angle_beta   90.00
_cell.angle_gamma   90.00
#
_symmetry.space_group_name_H-M   'P 1'
#
loop_
_entity.id
_entity.type
_entity.pdbx_description
1 polymer ?
#
loop_
_entity_poly.entity_id
_entity_poly.type
_entity_poly.pdbx_seq_one_letter_code
_entity_poly.pdbx_strand_id
1 'polypeptide(L)'
;MPRFPSIVRVLAAVAATAPASCIDSREEVWIDRDGGGRAHIQVEIPTAATRLHGGETGVRKLIDSFLAESPDIRPTNVAVTTTGDRTMVDVAMEFDSALKVSEATGGDAIDHLPPAARHLTGEVETRLRGLTLDFDRVISPGAAIPGVSWLPKSQLKGHRLEYIIHLPAAAKSSNATRTENGGRTLVWDIPLEKAVKAPFRTSFEMELPIPWSKVSAVAIPLSLAGGWLLLRRARKPAADEP
;
A
#
# COMPACT_ATOMS: atom_id res chain seq x y z
N MET A 1 -19.13 11.03 21.10
CA MET A 1 -18.20 11.48 20.05
C MET A 1 -16.88 10.78 20.27
N PRO A 2 -16.48 9.82 19.46
CA PRO A 2 -15.19 9.13 19.60
C PRO A 2 -14.06 10.10 19.26
N ARG A 3 -13.11 10.25 20.16
CA ARG A 3 -11.87 11.00 19.94
C ARG A 3 -10.96 10.13 19.10
N PHE A 4 -10.84 10.44 17.82
CA PHE A 4 -9.92 9.77 16.92
C PHE A 4 -8.47 10.14 17.23
N PRO A 5 -7.58 9.16 17.31
CA PRO A 5 -6.18 9.39 17.69
C PRO A 5 -5.31 9.80 16.49
N SER A 6 -4.53 10.49 16.75
CA SER A 6 -3.45 11.47 16.57
C SER A 6 -2.26 11.09 15.67
N ILE A 7 -2.14 9.91 15.10
CA ILE A 7 -0.91 9.50 14.38
C ILE A 7 -0.75 10.19 13.05
N VAL A 8 -1.83 10.28 12.34
CA VAL A 8 -1.85 11.00 11.08
C VAL A 8 -1.71 12.50 11.30
N ARG A 9 -2.20 13.01 12.43
CA ARG A 9 -1.86 14.36 12.89
C ARG A 9 -0.37 14.54 13.09
N VAL A 10 0.37 13.50 13.36
CA VAL A 10 1.77 13.56 13.75
C VAL A 10 2.71 13.40 12.58
N LEU A 11 2.50 12.45 11.66
CA LEU A 11 3.25 12.47 10.40
C LEU A 11 3.00 13.77 9.64
N ALA A 12 1.77 14.29 9.69
CA ALA A 12 1.42 15.56 9.09
C ALA A 12 1.93 16.79 9.88
N ALA A 13 1.94 16.76 11.21
CA ALA A 13 2.44 17.85 12.02
C ALA A 13 3.98 17.84 12.09
N VAL A 14 4.62 16.67 12.03
CA VAL A 14 6.09 16.55 11.84
C VAL A 14 6.51 17.20 10.53
N ALA A 15 5.73 17.02 9.47
CA ALA A 15 5.98 17.68 8.21
C ALA A 15 5.70 19.19 8.24
N ALA A 16 4.79 19.67 9.09
CA ALA A 16 4.32 21.06 9.06
C ALA A 16 5.19 22.10 9.79
N THR A 17 6.12 21.68 10.64
CA THR A 17 6.86 22.57 11.53
C THR A 17 8.38 22.49 11.41
N ALA A 18 8.90 21.55 10.62
CA ALA A 18 10.32 21.52 10.31
C ALA A 18 10.67 22.56 9.26
N PRO A 19 11.84 23.24 9.36
CA PRO A 19 12.47 23.73 8.15
C PRO A 19 12.58 22.53 7.24
N ALA A 20 11.77 22.53 6.18
CA ALA A 20 11.52 21.38 5.32
C ALA A 20 12.79 21.06 4.54
N SER A 21 13.79 20.60 5.22
CA SER A 21 14.98 20.06 4.62
C SER A 21 14.83 18.56 4.64
N CYS A 22 14.53 18.01 3.47
CA CYS A 22 14.99 16.68 3.12
C CYS A 22 14.20 15.54 3.75
N ILE A 23 13.04 15.25 3.18
CA ILE A 23 12.35 13.97 3.40
C ILE A 23 12.74 13.06 2.23
N ASP A 24 13.38 11.95 2.56
CA ASP A 24 13.53 10.84 1.66
C ASP A 24 12.60 9.73 2.13
N SER A 25 11.87 9.13 1.20
CA SER A 25 11.05 7.97 1.53
C SER A 25 11.22 6.87 0.49
N ARG A 26 11.25 5.63 0.97
CA ARG A 26 11.19 4.41 0.19
C ARG A 26 10.08 3.54 0.74
N GLU A 27 9.12 3.27 -0.10
CA GLU A 27 8.02 2.35 0.17
C GLU A 27 8.17 1.17 -0.79
N GLU A 28 8.32 -0.04 -0.26
CA GLU A 28 8.49 -1.25 -1.04
C GLU A 28 7.44 -2.29 -0.61
N VAL A 29 6.62 -2.74 -1.56
CA VAL A 29 5.48 -3.63 -1.32
C VAL A 29 5.64 -4.88 -2.18
N TRP A 30 5.47 -6.05 -1.56
CA TRP A 30 5.42 -7.34 -2.25
C TRP A 30 4.01 -7.90 -2.13
N ILE A 31 3.39 -8.19 -3.26
CA ILE A 31 2.07 -8.80 -3.33
C ILE A 31 2.25 -10.26 -3.75
N ASP A 32 1.75 -11.17 -2.93
CA ASP A 32 1.82 -12.60 -3.18
C ASP A 32 0.67 -13.09 -4.07
N ARG A 33 0.78 -14.33 -4.59
CA ARG A 33 -0.23 -14.88 -5.51
C ARG A 33 -1.60 -15.11 -4.87
N ASP A 34 -1.68 -15.21 -3.56
CA ASP A 34 -2.93 -15.37 -2.80
C ASP A 34 -3.57 -14.04 -2.40
N GLY A 35 -2.91 -12.92 -2.72
CA GLY A 35 -3.37 -11.57 -2.43
C GLY A 35 -2.85 -11.00 -1.10
N GLY A 36 -2.20 -11.81 -0.28
CA GLY A 36 -1.43 -11.34 0.87
C GLY A 36 -0.13 -10.68 0.45
N GLY A 37 0.70 -10.32 1.44
CA GLY A 37 2.01 -9.77 1.13
C GLY A 37 2.69 -9.10 2.31
N ARG A 38 3.71 -8.32 1.99
CA ARG A 38 4.49 -7.55 2.97
C ARG A 38 4.82 -6.17 2.43
N ALA A 39 5.07 -5.24 3.32
CA ALA A 39 5.55 -3.91 2.98
C ALA A 39 6.74 -3.51 3.88
N HIS A 40 7.64 -2.74 3.32
CA HIS A 40 8.76 -2.12 4.02
C HIS A 40 8.77 -0.64 3.69
N ILE A 41 8.64 0.19 4.72
CA ILE A 41 8.56 1.64 4.61
C ILE A 41 9.73 2.24 5.37
N GLN A 42 10.55 2.98 4.66
CA GLN A 42 11.67 3.73 5.22
C GLN A 42 11.46 5.21 4.95
N VAL A 43 11.49 6.00 6.00
CA VAL A 43 11.36 7.46 5.90
C VAL A 43 12.47 8.11 6.71
N GLU A 44 13.21 8.97 6.04
CA GLU A 44 14.23 9.79 6.68
C GLU A 44 13.73 11.21 6.84
N ILE A 45 13.68 11.70 8.07
CA ILE A 45 13.16 13.02 8.44
C ILE A 45 14.15 13.79 9.31
N PRO A 46 14.15 15.13 9.26
CA PRO A 46 14.96 15.94 10.16
C PRO A 46 14.62 15.69 11.62
N THR A 47 15.66 15.51 12.48
CA THR A 47 15.48 15.29 13.92
C THR A 47 14.72 16.45 14.59
N ALA A 48 14.85 17.68 14.10
CA ALA A 48 14.09 18.81 14.59
C ALA A 48 12.58 18.60 14.47
N ALA A 49 12.12 17.93 13.41
CA ALA A 49 10.71 17.59 13.22
C ALA A 49 10.22 16.54 14.22
N THR A 50 11.01 15.53 14.49
CA THR A 50 10.62 14.46 15.44
C THR A 50 10.58 14.96 16.89
N ARG A 51 11.45 15.91 17.26
CA ARG A 51 11.47 16.50 18.62
C ARG A 51 10.14 17.14 19.01
N LEU A 52 9.42 17.74 18.07
CA LEU A 52 8.10 18.31 18.32
C LEU A 52 7.05 17.27 18.72
N HIS A 53 7.32 16.01 18.45
CA HIS A 53 6.45 14.87 18.74
C HIS A 53 7.00 13.94 19.80
N GLY A 54 7.94 14.41 20.62
CA GLY A 54 8.56 13.62 21.68
C GLY A 54 9.73 12.76 21.24
N GLY A 55 10.36 13.10 20.10
CA GLY A 55 11.53 12.39 19.56
C GLY A 55 11.19 10.95 19.12
N GLU A 56 12.18 10.05 19.17
CA GLU A 56 12.02 8.64 18.79
C GLU A 56 10.85 7.96 19.51
N THR A 57 10.77 8.13 20.81
CA THR A 57 9.72 7.52 21.65
C THR A 57 8.32 7.99 21.24
N GLY A 58 8.18 9.27 20.95
CA GLY A 58 6.92 9.84 20.52
C GLY A 58 6.50 9.33 19.14
N VAL A 59 7.42 9.34 18.17
CA VAL A 59 7.18 8.80 16.83
C VAL A 59 6.85 7.30 16.89
N ARG A 60 7.60 6.53 17.69
CA ARG A 60 7.33 5.10 17.86
C ARG A 60 5.93 4.84 18.42
N LYS A 61 5.53 5.54 19.48
CA LYS A 61 4.17 5.41 20.06
C LYS A 61 3.08 5.68 19.04
N LEU A 62 3.32 6.61 18.14
CA LEU A 62 2.37 6.96 17.11
C LEU A 62 2.20 5.86 16.06
N ILE A 63 3.32 5.26 15.63
CA ILE A 63 3.30 4.11 14.73
C ILE A 63 2.58 2.94 15.41
N ASP A 64 2.93 2.63 16.66
CA ASP A 64 2.31 1.53 17.42
C ASP A 64 0.79 1.71 17.57
N SER A 65 0.32 2.95 17.82
CA SER A 65 -1.11 3.22 17.89
C SER A 65 -1.81 3.01 16.54
N PHE A 66 -1.21 3.44 15.44
CA PHE A 66 -1.74 3.21 14.09
C PHE A 66 -1.85 1.71 13.80
N LEU A 67 -0.83 0.95 14.05
CA LEU A 67 -0.81 -0.49 13.82
C LEU A 67 -1.86 -1.20 14.68
N ALA A 68 -2.08 -0.73 15.91
CA ALA A 68 -3.13 -1.28 16.78
C ALA A 68 -4.57 -1.06 16.25
N GLU A 69 -4.78 -0.02 15.46
CA GLU A 69 -6.06 0.27 14.80
C GLU A 69 -6.23 -0.41 13.44
N SER A 70 -5.20 -1.08 12.96
CA SER A 70 -5.15 -1.75 11.65
C SER A 70 -5.03 -3.27 11.79
N PRO A 71 -6.12 -3.99 12.12
CA PRO A 71 -6.05 -5.42 12.46
C PRO A 71 -5.61 -6.33 11.31
N ASP A 72 -5.76 -5.87 10.07
CA ASP A 72 -5.33 -6.61 8.86
C ASP A 72 -3.82 -6.44 8.57
N ILE A 73 -3.10 -5.64 9.39
CA ILE A 73 -1.66 -5.37 9.25
C ILE A 73 -0.93 -5.90 10.49
N ARG A 74 0.07 -6.74 10.27
CA ARG A 74 0.94 -7.28 11.33
C ARG A 74 2.34 -6.67 11.20
N PRO A 75 2.78 -5.83 12.14
CA PRO A 75 4.15 -5.33 12.13
C PRO A 75 5.14 -6.46 12.40
N THR A 76 6.19 -6.55 11.59
CA THR A 76 7.31 -7.48 11.80
C THR A 76 8.55 -6.77 12.31
N ASN A 77 8.70 -5.49 12.01
CA ASN A 77 9.72 -4.60 12.57
C ASN A 77 9.18 -3.18 12.66
N VAL A 78 9.52 -2.49 13.73
CA VAL A 78 9.33 -1.03 13.85
C VAL A 78 10.55 -0.47 14.54
N ALA A 79 11.34 0.31 13.84
CA ALA A 79 12.50 1.00 14.38
C ALA A 79 12.41 2.50 14.12
N VAL A 80 12.77 3.29 15.12
CA VAL A 80 12.93 4.75 15.01
C VAL A 80 14.28 5.07 15.60
N THR A 81 15.21 5.55 14.79
CA THR A 81 16.60 5.77 15.20
C THR A 81 17.06 7.15 14.76
N THR A 82 17.61 7.92 15.69
CA THR A 82 18.17 9.23 15.40
C THR A 82 19.69 9.17 15.31
N THR A 83 20.22 9.68 14.21
CA THR A 83 21.67 9.83 14.01
C THR A 83 21.95 11.26 13.54
N GLY A 84 22.59 12.04 14.40
CA GLY A 84 22.87 13.46 14.11
C GLY A 84 21.60 14.29 13.96
N ASP A 85 21.42 14.90 12.79
CA ASP A 85 20.28 15.74 12.44
C ASP A 85 19.16 14.98 11.72
N ARG A 86 19.27 13.65 11.59
CA ARG A 86 18.33 12.78 10.89
C ARG A 86 17.73 11.74 11.83
N THR A 87 16.43 11.51 11.64
CA THR A 87 15.70 10.40 12.24
C THR A 87 15.21 9.48 11.14
N MET A 88 15.65 8.22 11.18
CA MET A 88 15.19 7.14 10.32
C MET A 88 14.00 6.45 10.99
N VAL A 89 12.92 6.33 10.26
CA VAL A 89 11.76 5.49 10.59
C VAL A 89 11.80 4.30 9.63
N ASP A 90 11.84 3.11 10.19
CA ASP A 90 11.89 1.85 9.44
C ASP A 90 10.78 0.93 9.94
N VAL A 91 9.81 0.64 9.07
CA VAL A 91 8.64 -0.16 9.41
C VAL A 91 8.49 -1.28 8.40
N ALA A 92 8.59 -2.51 8.87
CA ALA A 92 8.25 -3.70 8.10
C ALA A 92 6.96 -4.32 8.64
N MET A 93 6.10 -4.77 7.73
CA MET A 93 4.80 -5.33 8.06
C MET A 93 4.38 -6.40 7.06
N GLU A 94 3.47 -7.26 7.49
CA GLU A 94 2.76 -8.24 6.67
C GLU A 94 1.26 -7.94 6.67
N PHE A 95 0.58 -8.34 5.61
CA PHE A 95 -0.87 -8.21 5.49
C PHE A 95 -1.46 -9.45 4.79
N ASP A 96 -2.70 -9.79 5.15
CA ASP A 96 -3.37 -10.98 4.59
C ASP A 96 -4.07 -10.68 3.26
N SER A 97 -4.34 -9.41 2.96
CA SER A 97 -5.01 -8.99 1.73
C SER A 97 -4.65 -7.57 1.33
N ALA A 98 -4.02 -7.43 0.16
CA ALA A 98 -3.73 -6.12 -0.43
C ALA A 98 -5.01 -5.33 -0.76
N LEU A 99 -6.11 -6.02 -1.11
CA LEU A 99 -7.40 -5.37 -1.35
C LEU A 99 -7.96 -4.73 -0.08
N LYS A 100 -7.92 -5.43 1.06
CA LYS A 100 -8.36 -4.87 2.35
C LYS A 100 -7.49 -3.68 2.79
N VAL A 101 -6.18 -3.75 2.58
CA VAL A 101 -5.29 -2.62 2.83
C VAL A 101 -5.65 -1.43 1.94
N SER A 102 -5.95 -1.67 0.66
CA SER A 102 -6.38 -0.60 -0.25
C SER A 102 -7.76 -0.03 0.12
N GLU A 103 -8.70 -0.85 0.58
CA GLU A 103 -10.00 -0.41 1.10
C GLU A 103 -9.85 0.44 2.37
N ALA A 104 -8.95 0.05 3.28
CA ALA A 104 -8.65 0.80 4.49
C ALA A 104 -7.91 2.13 4.23
N THR A 105 -7.30 2.29 3.06
CA THR A 105 -6.58 3.50 2.63
C THR A 105 -7.26 4.25 1.49
N GLY A 106 -8.44 3.80 1.03
CA GLY A 106 -9.20 4.38 -0.07
C GLY A 106 -10.63 4.76 0.32
N GLY A 107 -11.33 5.43 -0.59
CA GLY A 107 -12.73 5.80 -0.44
C GLY A 107 -13.04 6.58 0.84
N ASP A 108 -14.17 6.27 1.47
CA ASP A 108 -14.64 6.96 2.68
C ASP A 108 -13.71 6.76 3.89
N ALA A 109 -12.90 5.68 3.91
CA ALA A 109 -11.97 5.41 5.01
C ALA A 109 -10.88 6.50 5.12
N ILE A 110 -10.44 7.05 3.99
CA ILE A 110 -9.42 8.11 3.96
C ILE A 110 -9.98 9.46 4.47
N ASP A 111 -11.29 9.67 4.43
CA ASP A 111 -11.92 10.90 4.91
C ASP A 111 -11.82 11.08 6.42
N HIS A 112 -11.62 10.00 7.17
CA HIS A 112 -11.36 10.03 8.60
C HIS A 112 -9.92 10.41 8.95
N LEU A 113 -9.01 10.39 7.97
CA LEU A 113 -7.63 10.79 8.18
C LEU A 113 -7.50 12.33 8.24
N PRO A 114 -6.59 12.87 9.06
CA PRO A 114 -6.23 14.29 8.99
C PRO A 114 -5.76 14.68 7.58
N PRO A 115 -6.05 15.91 7.10
CA PRO A 115 -5.77 16.32 5.72
C PRO A 115 -4.34 16.02 5.24
N ALA A 116 -3.35 16.32 6.10
CA ALA A 116 -1.95 16.10 5.71
C ALA A 116 -1.59 14.63 5.51
N ALA A 117 -2.18 13.73 6.32
CA ALA A 117 -1.97 12.31 6.12
C ALA A 117 -2.69 11.76 4.90
N ARG A 118 -3.91 12.25 4.65
CA ARG A 118 -4.64 11.94 3.43
C ARG A 118 -3.79 12.25 2.20
N HIS A 119 -3.14 13.41 2.19
CA HIS A 119 -2.28 13.83 1.09
C HIS A 119 -1.00 12.98 0.95
N LEU A 120 -0.44 12.44 2.04
CA LEU A 120 0.73 11.57 2.03
C LEU A 120 0.37 10.11 1.71
N THR A 121 -0.69 9.59 2.31
CA THR A 121 -1.20 8.26 1.99
C THR A 121 -1.65 8.19 0.54
N GLY A 122 -2.22 9.29 0.06
CA GLY A 122 -2.79 9.39 -1.26
C GLY A 122 -4.18 8.77 -1.34
N GLU A 123 -4.88 9.15 -2.39
CA GLU A 123 -6.19 8.63 -2.72
C GLU A 123 -6.01 7.37 -3.57
N VAL A 124 -6.40 6.23 -3.02
CA VAL A 124 -6.25 4.90 -3.65
C VAL A 124 -7.57 4.48 -4.27
N GLU A 125 -7.55 4.11 -5.53
CA GLU A 125 -8.68 3.52 -6.23
C GLU A 125 -8.26 2.16 -6.79
N THR A 126 -8.97 1.11 -6.40
CA THR A 126 -8.76 -0.26 -6.88
C THR A 126 -10.04 -0.75 -7.53
N ARG A 127 -9.93 -1.20 -8.78
CA ARG A 127 -11.06 -1.74 -9.54
C ARG A 127 -10.74 -3.15 -10.03
N LEU A 128 -11.67 -4.08 -9.79
CA LEU A 128 -11.57 -5.43 -10.29
C LEU A 128 -12.56 -5.64 -11.45
N ARG A 129 -12.05 -5.96 -12.64
CA ARG A 129 -12.84 -6.27 -13.83
C ARG A 129 -12.54 -7.70 -14.30
N GLY A 130 -13.36 -8.66 -13.87
CA GLY A 130 -13.09 -10.07 -14.08
C GLY A 130 -11.82 -10.50 -13.34
N LEU A 131 -10.78 -10.86 -14.08
CA LEU A 131 -9.45 -11.19 -13.54
C LEU A 131 -8.44 -10.03 -13.68
N THR A 132 -8.86 -8.90 -14.16
CA THR A 132 -7.99 -7.72 -14.31
C THR A 132 -8.16 -6.80 -13.12
N LEU A 133 -7.05 -6.50 -12.45
CA LEU A 133 -6.93 -5.53 -11.38
C LEU A 133 -6.38 -4.22 -11.95
N ASP A 134 -7.13 -3.14 -11.80
CA ASP A 134 -6.68 -1.77 -12.02
C ASP A 134 -6.35 -1.13 -10.68
N PHE A 135 -5.19 -0.58 -10.54
CA PHE A 135 -4.75 0.17 -9.37
C PHE A 135 -4.39 1.59 -9.77
N ASP A 136 -4.84 2.53 -8.97
CA ASP A 136 -4.56 3.95 -9.12
C ASP A 136 -4.38 4.60 -7.76
N ARG A 137 -3.32 5.39 -7.59
CA ARG A 137 -3.05 6.14 -6.36
C ARG A 137 -2.55 7.53 -6.71
N VAL A 138 -3.17 8.55 -6.15
CA VAL A 138 -2.78 9.96 -6.31
C VAL A 138 -2.21 10.48 -5.00
N ILE A 139 -0.97 10.94 -5.01
CA ILE A 139 -0.22 11.38 -3.84
C ILE A 139 0.13 12.86 -4.00
N SER A 140 -0.10 13.65 -2.95
CA SER A 140 0.05 15.11 -2.98
C SER A 140 0.96 15.62 -1.85
N PRO A 141 2.27 15.34 -1.85
CA PRO A 141 3.17 15.72 -0.75
C PRO A 141 3.23 17.22 -0.49
N GLY A 142 3.10 18.02 -1.54
CA GLY A 142 3.09 19.48 -1.42
C GLY A 142 1.90 20.04 -0.64
N ALA A 143 0.77 19.33 -0.65
CA ALA A 143 -0.41 19.68 0.14
C ALA A 143 -0.31 19.16 1.58
N ALA A 144 0.44 18.09 1.79
CA ALA A 144 0.65 17.47 3.09
C ALA A 144 1.55 18.30 4.02
N ILE A 145 2.53 19.01 3.44
CA ILE A 145 3.58 19.70 4.18
C ILE A 145 3.42 21.21 3.95
N PRO A 146 2.76 21.95 4.89
CA PRO A 146 2.61 23.39 4.75
C PRO A 146 3.95 24.11 4.56
N GLY A 147 4.02 24.98 3.55
CA GLY A 147 5.21 25.77 3.27
C GLY A 147 6.31 25.07 2.47
N VAL A 148 6.21 23.75 2.21
CA VAL A 148 7.23 23.02 1.44
C VAL A 148 7.37 23.56 0.01
N SER A 149 6.28 24.02 -0.58
CA SER A 149 6.27 24.62 -1.92
C SER A 149 7.05 25.93 -2.03
N TRP A 150 7.32 26.60 -0.88
CA TRP A 150 8.08 27.86 -0.82
C TRP A 150 9.57 27.64 -0.61
N LEU A 151 9.99 26.41 -0.36
CA LEU A 151 11.39 26.10 -0.16
C LEU A 151 12.21 26.34 -1.43
N PRO A 152 13.44 26.85 -1.29
CA PRO A 152 14.38 26.93 -2.40
C PRO A 152 14.61 25.54 -3.01
N LYS A 153 14.69 25.47 -4.33
CA LYS A 153 14.98 24.21 -5.05
C LYS A 153 16.25 23.52 -4.57
N SER A 154 17.24 24.31 -4.10
CA SER A 154 18.51 23.78 -3.56
C SER A 154 18.30 22.89 -2.32
N GLN A 155 17.26 23.14 -1.52
CA GLN A 155 16.92 22.35 -0.34
C GLN A 155 16.13 21.08 -0.69
N LEU A 156 15.49 21.04 -1.86
CA LEU A 156 14.72 19.87 -2.33
C LEU A 156 15.56 18.98 -3.26
N LYS A 157 16.69 19.51 -3.77
CA LYS A 157 17.54 18.82 -4.73
C LYS A 157 18.23 17.62 -4.08
N GLY A 158 18.19 16.47 -4.75
CA GLY A 158 18.82 15.23 -4.27
C GLY A 158 17.90 14.35 -3.45
N HIS A 159 16.78 14.90 -2.97
CA HIS A 159 15.77 14.15 -2.21
C HIS A 159 14.72 13.55 -3.14
N ARG A 160 14.21 12.36 -2.77
CA ARG A 160 13.31 11.60 -3.62
C ARG A 160 12.30 10.79 -2.83
N LEU A 161 11.20 10.51 -3.49
CA LEU A 161 10.19 9.55 -3.06
C LEU A 161 10.27 8.35 -3.99
N GLU A 162 10.59 7.19 -3.44
CA GLU A 162 10.69 5.94 -4.19
C GLU A 162 9.58 4.99 -3.77
N TYR A 163 8.76 4.55 -4.73
CA TYR A 163 7.71 3.56 -4.55
C TYR A 163 8.04 2.36 -5.41
N ILE A 164 8.07 1.18 -4.81
CA ILE A 164 8.40 -0.08 -5.47
C ILE A 164 7.29 -1.07 -5.18
N ILE A 165 6.72 -1.65 -6.22
CA ILE A 165 5.70 -2.69 -6.08
C ILE A 165 6.15 -3.94 -6.83
N HIS A 166 6.23 -5.06 -6.10
CA HIS A 166 6.50 -6.37 -6.65
C HIS A 166 5.18 -7.11 -6.81
N LEU A 167 4.84 -7.42 -8.06
CA LEU A 167 3.58 -8.05 -8.44
C LEU A 167 3.72 -9.56 -8.61
N PRO A 168 2.68 -10.35 -8.34
CA PRO A 168 2.68 -11.79 -8.55
C PRO A 168 2.67 -12.18 -10.04
N ALA A 169 2.25 -11.27 -10.92
CA ALA A 169 2.25 -11.40 -12.37
C ALA A 169 2.78 -10.11 -13.01
N ALA A 170 3.18 -10.18 -14.28
CA ALA A 170 3.60 -8.99 -15.01
C ALA A 170 2.44 -8.00 -15.17
N ALA A 171 2.72 -6.71 -14.99
CA ALA A 171 1.77 -5.66 -15.32
C ALA A 171 1.49 -5.63 -16.83
N LYS A 172 0.23 -5.47 -17.22
CA LYS A 172 -0.18 -5.22 -18.60
C LYS A 172 0.17 -3.80 -19.04
N SER A 173 -0.03 -2.86 -18.13
CA SER A 173 0.29 -1.46 -18.32
C SER A 173 0.69 -0.83 -16.99
N SER A 174 1.51 0.22 -17.04
CA SER A 174 1.93 0.98 -15.86
C SER A 174 2.48 2.35 -16.29
N ASN A 175 2.36 3.33 -15.41
CA ASN A 175 3.05 4.61 -15.53
C ASN A 175 4.33 4.67 -14.68
N ALA A 176 4.86 3.53 -14.26
CA ALA A 176 6.11 3.45 -13.50
C ALA A 176 7.28 4.11 -14.26
N THR A 177 8.19 4.73 -13.50
CA THR A 177 9.41 5.34 -14.05
C THR A 177 10.29 4.30 -14.72
N ARG A 178 10.33 3.09 -14.16
CA ARG A 178 10.98 1.91 -14.73
C ARG A 178 10.26 0.63 -14.32
N THR A 179 10.40 -0.40 -15.15
CA THR A 179 9.87 -1.75 -14.87
C THR A 179 11.03 -2.74 -14.90
N GLU A 180 11.02 -3.70 -13.97
CA GLU A 180 12.05 -4.70 -13.80
C GLU A 180 11.43 -6.10 -13.71
N ASN A 181 12.24 -7.15 -13.72
CA ASN A 181 11.81 -8.54 -13.56
C ASN A 181 10.70 -8.97 -14.54
N GLY A 182 10.82 -8.53 -15.81
CA GLY A 182 9.82 -8.84 -16.84
C GLY A 182 8.46 -8.22 -16.57
N GLY A 183 8.41 -6.99 -16.03
CA GLY A 183 7.18 -6.25 -15.75
C GLY A 183 6.52 -6.60 -14.41
N ARG A 184 7.17 -7.40 -13.56
CA ARG A 184 6.67 -7.74 -12.22
C ARG A 184 7.14 -6.82 -11.11
N THR A 185 8.15 -6.00 -11.36
CA THR A 185 8.58 -4.96 -10.43
C THR A 185 8.38 -3.61 -11.07
N LEU A 186 7.57 -2.79 -10.43
CA LEU A 186 7.25 -1.43 -10.87
C LEU A 186 7.92 -0.45 -9.92
N VAL A 187 8.64 0.53 -10.45
CA VAL A 187 9.36 1.53 -9.67
C VAL A 187 8.96 2.93 -10.10
N TRP A 188 8.46 3.71 -9.16
CA TRP A 188 8.26 5.16 -9.31
C TRP A 188 9.33 5.87 -8.48
N ASP A 189 10.17 6.60 -9.16
CA ASP A 189 11.29 7.34 -8.60
C ASP A 189 11.07 8.83 -8.90
N ILE A 190 10.58 9.55 -7.88
CA ILE A 190 10.05 10.90 -8.06
C ILE A 190 10.92 11.89 -7.27
N PRO A 191 11.62 12.80 -7.95
CA PRO A 191 12.34 13.87 -7.27
C PRO A 191 11.41 14.72 -6.41
N LEU A 192 11.79 14.97 -5.15
CA LEU A 192 10.97 15.72 -4.19
C LEU A 192 10.61 17.11 -4.73
N GLU A 193 11.52 17.77 -5.46
CA GLU A 193 11.25 19.06 -6.10
C GLU A 193 10.09 19.07 -7.12
N LYS A 194 9.75 17.89 -7.68
CA LYS A 194 8.57 17.71 -8.54
C LYS A 194 7.34 17.35 -7.70
N ALA A 195 7.49 16.42 -6.74
CA ALA A 195 6.41 15.92 -5.92
C ALA A 195 5.74 17.01 -5.06
N VAL A 196 6.49 18.02 -4.62
CA VAL A 196 5.93 19.14 -3.83
C VAL A 196 5.18 20.17 -4.66
N LYS A 197 5.33 20.18 -5.97
CA LYS A 197 4.70 21.17 -6.87
C LYS A 197 3.38 20.72 -7.45
N ALA A 198 3.23 19.43 -7.66
CA ALA A 198 2.05 18.84 -8.26
C ALA A 198 1.83 17.43 -7.70
N PRO A 199 0.57 17.02 -7.56
CA PRO A 199 0.24 15.62 -7.28
C PRO A 199 0.89 14.71 -8.32
N PHE A 200 1.31 13.53 -7.89
CA PHE A 200 1.77 12.51 -8.81
C PHE A 200 0.92 11.25 -8.67
N ARG A 201 0.86 10.49 -9.75
CA ARG A 201 0.03 9.31 -9.87
C ARG A 201 0.91 8.08 -10.01
N THR A 202 0.57 7.03 -9.27
CA THR A 202 1.11 5.69 -9.47
C THR A 202 -0.02 4.78 -9.91
N SER A 203 0.10 4.17 -11.09
CA SER A 203 -0.96 3.32 -11.63
C SER A 203 -0.42 2.13 -12.39
N PHE A 204 -1.16 1.01 -12.31
CA PHE A 204 -0.88 -0.18 -13.09
C PHE A 204 -2.14 -1.01 -13.29
N GLU A 205 -2.10 -1.85 -14.32
CA GLU A 205 -3.08 -2.87 -14.62
C GLU A 205 -2.38 -4.23 -14.66
N MET A 206 -2.93 -5.25 -14.00
CA MET A 206 -2.41 -6.62 -14.05
C MET A 206 -3.51 -7.66 -14.12
N GLU A 207 -3.22 -8.83 -14.67
CA GLU A 207 -4.06 -10.01 -14.51
C GLU A 207 -3.75 -10.71 -13.19
N LEU A 208 -4.81 -10.97 -12.41
CA LEU A 208 -4.69 -11.76 -11.21
C LEU A 208 -4.33 -13.21 -11.59
N PRO A 209 -3.29 -13.80 -10.99
CA PRO A 209 -2.96 -15.19 -11.25
C PRO A 209 -4.10 -16.07 -10.77
N ILE A 210 -4.63 -16.92 -11.66
CA ILE A 210 -5.67 -17.89 -11.30
C ILE A 210 -5.07 -18.89 -10.31
N PRO A 211 -5.62 -19.05 -9.09
CA PRO A 211 -5.12 -20.03 -8.14
C PRO A 211 -5.57 -21.45 -8.56
N TRP A 212 -4.91 -22.02 -9.56
CA TRP A 212 -5.25 -23.34 -10.12
C TRP A 212 -5.38 -24.42 -9.05
N SER A 213 -4.61 -24.33 -7.96
CA SER A 213 -4.74 -25.25 -6.82
C SER A 213 -6.11 -25.17 -6.13
N LYS A 214 -6.69 -23.98 -6.03
CA LYS A 214 -8.04 -23.78 -5.45
C LYS A 214 -9.14 -24.14 -6.47
N VAL A 215 -8.92 -23.86 -7.75
CA VAL A 215 -9.86 -24.22 -8.84
C VAL A 215 -9.92 -25.72 -9.03
N SER A 216 -8.78 -26.41 -9.04
CA SER A 216 -8.75 -27.88 -9.15
C SER A 216 -9.36 -28.57 -7.93
N ALA A 217 -9.18 -28.05 -6.73
CA ALA A 217 -9.79 -28.59 -5.51
C ALA A 217 -11.33 -28.54 -5.51
N VAL A 218 -11.93 -27.60 -6.25
CA VAL A 218 -13.39 -27.49 -6.41
C VAL A 218 -13.90 -28.19 -7.67
N ALA A 219 -13.17 -28.08 -8.77
CA ALA A 219 -13.60 -28.64 -10.06
C ALA A 219 -13.58 -30.17 -10.08
N ILE A 220 -12.58 -30.82 -9.45
CA ILE A 220 -12.47 -32.29 -9.41
C ILE A 220 -13.65 -32.95 -8.68
N PRO A 221 -14.03 -32.54 -7.45
CA PRO A 221 -15.17 -33.15 -6.78
C PRO A 221 -16.50 -32.88 -7.50
N LEU A 222 -16.69 -31.72 -8.14
CA LEU A 222 -17.89 -31.42 -8.91
C LEU A 222 -18.01 -32.30 -10.17
N SER A 223 -16.93 -32.54 -10.88
CA SER A 223 -16.93 -33.43 -12.06
C SER A 223 -17.17 -34.90 -11.69
N LEU A 224 -16.61 -35.35 -10.56
CA LEU A 224 -16.85 -36.70 -10.05
C LEU A 224 -18.30 -36.88 -9.58
N ALA A 225 -18.86 -35.90 -8.88
CA ALA A 225 -20.25 -35.91 -8.44
C ALA A 225 -21.24 -35.89 -9.62
N GLY A 226 -20.95 -35.06 -10.64
CA GLY A 226 -21.72 -34.99 -11.89
C GLY A 226 -21.67 -36.28 -12.67
N GLY A 227 -20.49 -36.86 -12.83
CA GLY A 227 -20.29 -38.17 -13.51
C GLY A 227 -21.00 -39.31 -12.77
N TRP A 228 -20.96 -39.33 -11.42
CA TRP A 228 -21.65 -40.33 -10.60
C TRP A 228 -23.18 -40.20 -10.72
N LEU A 229 -23.72 -38.99 -10.76
CA LEU A 229 -25.14 -38.74 -10.95
C LEU A 229 -25.64 -39.18 -12.32
N LEU A 230 -24.85 -38.97 -13.38
CA LEU A 230 -25.16 -39.42 -14.75
C LEU A 230 -25.15 -40.94 -14.83
N LEU A 231 -24.14 -41.61 -14.25
CA LEU A 231 -24.08 -43.08 -14.18
C LEU A 231 -25.23 -43.70 -13.38
N ARG A 232 -25.69 -43.02 -12.30
CA ARG A 232 -26.81 -43.47 -11.52
C ARG A 232 -28.15 -43.35 -12.26
N ARG A 233 -28.31 -42.32 -13.11
CA ARG A 233 -29.48 -42.17 -13.98
C ARG A 233 -29.51 -43.21 -15.11
N ALA A 234 -28.36 -43.56 -15.70
CA ALA A 234 -28.25 -44.57 -16.75
C ALA A 234 -28.50 -45.99 -16.24
N ARG A 235 -28.40 -46.25 -14.93
CA ARG A 235 -28.61 -47.58 -14.33
C ARG A 235 -30.05 -47.84 -13.81
N LYS A 236 -30.99 -46.87 -14.00
CA LYS A 236 -32.39 -47.18 -13.69
C LYS A 236 -32.90 -48.14 -14.77
N PRO A 237 -33.24 -49.42 -14.43
CA PRO A 237 -33.87 -50.32 -15.38
C PRO A 237 -35.18 -49.70 -15.86
N ALA A 238 -35.46 -49.85 -17.14
CA ALA A 238 -36.79 -49.57 -17.68
C ALA A 238 -37.78 -50.43 -16.91
N ALA A 239 -38.75 -49.78 -16.23
CA ALA A 239 -39.83 -50.51 -15.64
C ALA A 239 -40.61 -51.20 -16.75
N ASP A 240 -40.66 -52.52 -16.69
CA ASP A 240 -41.53 -53.29 -17.58
C ASP A 240 -42.96 -52.78 -17.44
N GLU A 241 -43.51 -52.24 -18.51
CA GLU A 241 -44.96 -52.01 -18.62
C GLU A 241 -45.63 -53.37 -18.90
N PRO A 242 -46.78 -53.62 -18.23
CA PRO A 242 -47.56 -54.82 -18.40
C PRO A 242 -48.35 -54.88 -19.73
#